data_aa73377924065deeea02dc261b29dde5
#
_entry.id   aa73377924065deeea02dc261b29dde5
#
_cell.length_a   1.000
_cell.length_b   1.000
_cell.length_c   1.000
_cell.angle_alpha   90.00
_cell.angle_beta   90.00
_cell.angle_gamma   90.00
#
_symmetry.space_group_name_H-M   'P 1'
#
loop_
_entity.id
_entity.type
_entity.pdbx_description
1 polymer ?
#
loop_
_entity_poly.entity_id
_entity_poly.type
_entity_poly.pdbx_seq_one_letter_code
_entity_poly.pdbx_strand_id
1 'polypeptide(L)'
;LIDSKKDIKTITKFVETRFIIGDEIQYGEFVRSIKILIGKQNPLKLSELKLIELVERHDYRIGIKSNLEPNIKEGIGGLRDIHTILWVSIFMFNIYKLEDLTSINIYTKEEIKELKNAWKFLLTIRAFIHLFNESKGDVLSIENQLKISKKLSYKDKKKEKGVEVFMKDLFVNVAKINSLLRAFYSKLPEDLIIKTIYKRKPTKTKSLEKEFIIEKGFLNLKNNTAKNLQQKWANVFEKSLEHNLLIHPRFLKTVEEKRKVLKKTTDKQHIQSFLNIVVSKKNPIQALHDFNDTQLFSEIFPEFGRVWGQVQFDIYHHYTTDEHLLLTLHNLNELRQKSFYNEIYSRLSSREALHIALLFHDIGKKGPKNHSVYGTELTNKILKRLPVSQEVKELTLWLVEHHLVMSDTAFKNDTQSSEAIAKFTSVANTEEKINSLFLFTLCDIASVGPNVLNEWRISLLRSLFYNARDFLQRGLDTKTYSTSVQKSLKKSVLQ
;
A
#
# COMPACT_ATOMS: atom_id res chain seq x y z
N LEU A 1 -20.22 8.10 -39.46
CA LEU A 1 -18.92 7.47 -39.58
C LEU A 1 -18.38 6.99 -38.23
N ILE A 2 -18.68 7.59 -37.10
CA ILE A 2 -18.42 7.06 -35.76
C ILE A 2 -19.73 7.20 -35.03
N ASP A 3 -20.35 6.07 -34.67
CA ASP A 3 -21.47 6.10 -33.73
C ASP A 3 -20.88 6.50 -32.36
N SER A 4 -20.66 7.81 -32.23
CA SER A 4 -19.89 8.48 -31.18
C SER A 4 -20.46 8.27 -29.78
N LYS A 5 -21.63 7.66 -29.68
CA LYS A 5 -22.25 7.34 -28.38
C LYS A 5 -21.73 6.01 -27.77
N LYS A 6 -20.98 5.17 -28.51
CA LYS A 6 -20.63 3.83 -28.07
C LYS A 6 -19.12 3.49 -28.05
N ASP A 7 -18.23 4.27 -28.71
CA ASP A 7 -16.83 3.86 -28.80
C ASP A 7 -15.81 4.93 -28.39
N ILE A 8 -15.68 5.12 -27.08
CA ILE A 8 -14.66 6.00 -26.48
C ILE A 8 -13.22 5.57 -26.86
N LYS A 9 -13.00 4.27 -27.14
CA LYS A 9 -11.67 3.76 -27.51
C LYS A 9 -11.25 4.28 -28.89
N THR A 10 -12.18 4.36 -29.83
CA THR A 10 -11.92 4.93 -31.15
C THR A 10 -11.66 6.42 -31.07
N ILE A 11 -12.44 7.18 -30.28
CA ILE A 11 -12.20 8.62 -30.10
C ILE A 11 -10.79 8.87 -29.56
N THR A 12 -10.36 8.15 -28.53
CA THR A 12 -9.01 8.35 -27.94
C THR A 12 -7.87 7.97 -28.90
N LYS A 13 -8.04 6.98 -29.76
CA LYS A 13 -7.06 6.66 -30.82
C LYS A 13 -6.88 7.82 -31.80
N PHE A 14 -7.97 8.46 -32.19
CA PHE A 14 -7.90 9.60 -33.11
C PHE A 14 -7.30 10.87 -32.46
N VAL A 15 -7.49 11.05 -31.18
CA VAL A 15 -6.89 12.18 -30.44
C VAL A 15 -5.37 12.11 -30.38
N GLU A 16 -4.80 10.89 -30.34
CA GLU A 16 -3.35 10.67 -30.24
C GLU A 16 -2.67 10.47 -31.60
N THR A 17 -3.28 10.91 -32.70
CA THR A 17 -2.68 10.78 -34.02
C THR A 17 -1.41 11.62 -34.15
N ARG A 18 -0.44 11.12 -34.89
CA ARG A 18 0.77 11.82 -35.28
C ARG A 18 1.03 11.62 -36.77
N PHE A 19 1.52 12.67 -37.40
CA PHE A 19 2.01 12.57 -38.78
C PHE A 19 3.28 11.71 -38.82
N ILE A 20 3.34 10.76 -39.74
CA ILE A 20 4.51 9.92 -39.96
C ILE A 20 5.06 10.21 -41.37
N ILE A 21 4.20 10.04 -42.39
CA ILE A 21 4.51 10.26 -43.80
C ILE A 21 3.21 10.42 -44.58
N GLY A 22 3.20 11.20 -45.61
CA GLY A 22 2.07 11.44 -46.52
C GLY A 22 1.85 12.92 -46.78
N ASP A 23 0.60 13.30 -47.06
CA ASP A 23 0.19 14.69 -47.29
C ASP A 23 -0.10 15.41 -45.98
N GLU A 24 0.72 16.43 -45.65
CA GLU A 24 0.56 17.21 -44.41
C GLU A 24 -0.72 18.05 -44.40
N ILE A 25 -1.23 18.47 -45.56
CA ILE A 25 -2.47 19.26 -45.67
C ILE A 25 -3.66 18.37 -45.28
N GLN A 26 -3.74 17.18 -45.88
CA GLN A 26 -4.79 16.21 -45.56
C GLN A 26 -4.74 15.77 -44.09
N TYR A 27 -3.53 15.57 -43.53
CA TYR A 27 -3.37 15.29 -42.11
C TYR A 27 -3.86 16.47 -41.26
N GLY A 28 -3.56 17.69 -41.62
CA GLY A 28 -4.05 18.91 -40.95
C GLY A 28 -5.58 19.03 -40.97
N GLU A 29 -6.22 18.70 -42.09
CA GLU A 29 -7.68 18.66 -42.24
C GLU A 29 -8.30 17.54 -41.38
N PHE A 30 -7.67 16.36 -41.37
CA PHE A 30 -8.08 15.25 -40.51
C PHE A 30 -8.04 15.64 -39.04
N VAL A 31 -6.93 16.21 -38.55
CA VAL A 31 -6.81 16.64 -37.14
C VAL A 31 -7.84 17.71 -36.80
N ARG A 32 -8.10 18.68 -37.72
CA ARG A 32 -9.14 19.68 -37.53
C ARG A 32 -10.52 19.07 -37.43
N SER A 33 -10.82 18.10 -38.28
CA SER A 33 -12.11 17.38 -38.28
C SER A 33 -12.31 16.60 -36.96
N ILE A 34 -11.26 15.98 -36.43
CA ILE A 34 -11.29 15.29 -35.13
C ILE A 34 -11.57 16.28 -33.98
N LYS A 35 -10.92 17.45 -33.97
CA LYS A 35 -11.15 18.48 -32.96
C LYS A 35 -12.61 18.96 -32.99
N ILE A 36 -13.19 19.19 -34.17
CA ILE A 36 -14.58 19.57 -34.35
C ILE A 36 -15.51 18.44 -33.84
N LEU A 37 -15.21 17.19 -34.19
CA LEU A 37 -15.99 16.04 -33.74
C LEU A 37 -16.03 15.93 -32.21
N ILE A 38 -14.87 16.08 -31.56
CA ILE A 38 -14.75 16.05 -30.08
C ILE A 38 -15.52 17.22 -29.46
N GLY A 39 -15.37 18.43 -30.03
CA GLY A 39 -16.08 19.63 -29.54
C GLY A 39 -17.61 19.55 -29.62
N LYS A 40 -18.15 18.68 -30.48
CA LYS A 40 -19.60 18.39 -30.56
C LYS A 40 -20.08 17.36 -29.52
N GLN A 41 -19.18 16.68 -28.81
CA GLN A 41 -19.53 15.70 -27.81
C GLN A 41 -19.72 16.36 -26.43
N ASN A 42 -20.43 15.65 -25.54
CA ASN A 42 -20.53 16.06 -24.13
C ASN A 42 -19.21 15.79 -23.40
N PRO A 43 -18.47 16.82 -22.96
CA PRO A 43 -17.16 16.67 -22.32
C PRO A 43 -17.25 15.83 -21.01
N LEU A 44 -18.30 16.06 -20.21
CA LEU A 44 -18.50 15.31 -18.96
C LEU A 44 -18.73 13.83 -19.23
N LYS A 45 -19.49 13.48 -20.30
CA LYS A 45 -19.79 12.09 -20.63
C LYS A 45 -18.53 11.35 -21.12
N LEU A 46 -17.71 11.99 -21.97
CA LEU A 46 -16.45 11.40 -22.41
C LEU A 46 -15.49 11.18 -21.25
N SER A 47 -15.38 12.18 -20.38
CA SER A 47 -14.54 12.11 -19.18
C SER A 47 -15.03 11.03 -18.21
N GLU A 48 -16.35 10.93 -17.98
CA GLU A 48 -16.96 9.88 -17.17
C GLU A 48 -16.56 8.49 -17.65
N LEU A 49 -16.67 8.21 -18.95
CA LEU A 49 -16.29 6.91 -19.54
C LEU A 49 -14.82 6.59 -19.33
N LYS A 50 -13.91 7.56 -19.46
CA LYS A 50 -12.48 7.36 -19.23
C LYS A 50 -12.12 7.17 -17.76
N LEU A 51 -12.82 7.84 -16.85
CA LEU A 51 -12.62 7.64 -15.41
C LEU A 51 -13.19 6.30 -14.93
N ILE A 52 -14.28 5.81 -15.51
CA ILE A 52 -14.81 4.46 -15.25
C ILE A 52 -13.79 3.41 -15.71
N GLU A 53 -13.26 3.52 -16.93
CA GLU A 53 -12.23 2.62 -17.46
C GLU A 53 -10.96 2.61 -16.56
N LEU A 54 -10.56 3.76 -16.04
CA LEU A 54 -9.47 3.87 -15.09
C LEU A 54 -9.73 3.06 -13.81
N VAL A 55 -10.92 3.23 -13.21
CA VAL A 55 -11.30 2.54 -11.98
C VAL A 55 -11.37 1.02 -12.18
N GLU A 56 -11.91 0.58 -13.30
CA GLU A 56 -11.94 -0.84 -13.66
C GLU A 56 -10.55 -1.44 -13.79
N ARG A 57 -9.59 -0.67 -14.33
CA ARG A 57 -8.18 -1.08 -14.41
C ARG A 57 -7.50 -1.19 -13.06
N HIS A 58 -7.79 -0.27 -12.16
CA HIS A 58 -7.03 -0.14 -10.92
C HIS A 58 -7.50 -1.06 -9.81
N ASP A 59 -8.68 -1.68 -9.94
CA ASP A 59 -9.32 -2.48 -8.88
C ASP A 59 -9.12 -1.91 -7.47
N TYR A 60 -9.71 -0.74 -7.23
CA TYR A 60 -9.56 0.02 -5.97
C TYR A 60 -10.09 -0.72 -4.71
N ARG A 61 -10.69 -1.90 -4.88
CA ARG A 61 -11.31 -2.61 -3.76
C ARG A 61 -10.31 -3.12 -2.72
N ILE A 62 -9.08 -3.42 -3.12
CA ILE A 62 -8.09 -4.06 -2.24
C ILE A 62 -6.94 -3.11 -1.88
N GLY A 63 -6.80 -1.98 -2.57
CA GLY A 63 -5.75 -1.00 -2.27
C GLY A 63 -4.30 -1.46 -2.50
N ILE A 64 -4.10 -2.64 -3.09
CA ILE A 64 -2.77 -3.21 -3.34
C ILE A 64 -2.12 -2.49 -4.51
N LYS A 65 -1.14 -1.64 -4.22
CA LYS A 65 -0.54 -0.72 -5.21
C LYS A 65 0.76 -1.22 -5.83
N SER A 66 1.41 -2.21 -5.24
CA SER A 66 2.73 -2.65 -5.69
C SER A 66 2.77 -4.16 -5.88
N ASN A 67 2.87 -4.59 -7.13
CA ASN A 67 3.14 -5.96 -7.51
C ASN A 67 4.59 -6.04 -7.99
N LEU A 68 5.33 -7.09 -7.64
CA LEU A 68 6.71 -7.29 -8.10
C LEU A 68 6.86 -7.45 -9.61
N GLU A 69 5.83 -7.89 -10.30
CA GLU A 69 5.78 -7.93 -11.76
C GLU A 69 4.70 -6.96 -12.29
N PRO A 70 4.94 -5.63 -12.17
CA PRO A 70 3.94 -4.64 -12.52
C PRO A 70 3.68 -4.58 -14.02
N ASN A 71 2.42 -4.35 -14.39
CA ASN A 71 2.09 -3.97 -15.76
C ASN A 71 2.41 -2.48 -15.96
N ILE A 72 3.43 -2.19 -16.73
CA ILE A 72 3.96 -0.82 -16.96
C ILE A 72 2.95 0.10 -17.64
N LYS A 73 2.02 -0.47 -18.40
CA LYS A 73 1.02 0.29 -19.14
C LYS A 73 -0.28 0.44 -18.36
N GLU A 74 -0.86 -0.67 -17.92
CA GLU A 74 -2.23 -0.71 -17.36
C GLU A 74 -2.26 -0.65 -15.82
N GLY A 75 -1.11 -0.87 -15.14
CA GLY A 75 -1.02 -0.81 -13.69
C GLY A 75 -1.21 0.62 -13.14
N ILE A 76 -1.44 0.72 -11.83
CA ILE A 76 -1.57 2.00 -11.10
C ILE A 76 -0.27 2.81 -11.27
N GLY A 77 -0.38 4.07 -11.68
CA GLY A 77 0.77 4.93 -12.00
C GLY A 77 1.47 4.54 -13.31
N GLY A 78 0.86 3.70 -14.15
CA GLY A 78 1.39 3.29 -15.44
C GLY A 78 1.12 4.31 -16.57
N LEU A 79 1.56 3.94 -17.77
CA LEU A 79 1.44 4.81 -18.95
C LEU A 79 -0.01 5.19 -19.27
N ARG A 80 -0.97 4.31 -19.00
CA ARG A 80 -2.38 4.57 -19.26
C ARG A 80 -2.96 5.66 -18.36
N ASP A 81 -2.41 5.84 -17.18
CA ASP A 81 -2.82 6.92 -16.27
C ASP A 81 -2.43 8.29 -16.81
N ILE A 82 -1.23 8.39 -17.41
CA ILE A 82 -0.78 9.62 -18.11
C ILE A 82 -1.69 9.90 -19.31
N HIS A 83 -2.02 8.87 -20.09
CA HIS A 83 -2.97 9.02 -21.20
C HIS A 83 -4.37 9.44 -20.69
N THR A 84 -4.81 8.94 -19.54
CA THR A 84 -6.09 9.37 -18.95
C THR A 84 -6.07 10.87 -18.60
N ILE A 85 -4.97 11.37 -18.03
CA ILE A 85 -4.79 12.82 -17.79
C ILE A 85 -4.92 13.59 -19.11
N LEU A 86 -4.21 13.15 -20.16
CA LEU A 86 -4.26 13.81 -21.47
C LEU A 86 -5.67 13.80 -22.08
N TRP A 87 -6.32 12.64 -22.14
CA TRP A 87 -7.66 12.54 -22.75
C TRP A 87 -8.70 13.37 -22.01
N VAL A 88 -8.74 13.28 -20.69
CA VAL A 88 -9.68 14.08 -19.89
C VAL A 88 -9.35 15.58 -20.00
N SER A 89 -8.06 15.97 -20.13
CA SER A 89 -7.65 17.35 -20.36
C SER A 89 -8.17 17.88 -21.71
N ILE A 90 -8.13 17.06 -22.76
CA ILE A 90 -8.68 17.40 -24.06
C ILE A 90 -10.19 17.54 -23.99
N PHE A 91 -10.88 16.61 -23.37
CA PHE A 91 -12.34 16.65 -23.29
C PHE A 91 -12.86 17.79 -22.44
N MET A 92 -12.29 18.04 -21.26
CA MET A 92 -12.76 19.02 -20.31
C MET A 92 -12.28 20.44 -20.57
N PHE A 93 -11.04 20.57 -21.07
CA PHE A 93 -10.35 21.87 -21.12
C PHE A 93 -9.86 22.23 -22.53
N ASN A 94 -10.07 21.37 -23.54
CA ASN A 94 -9.53 21.52 -24.90
C ASN A 94 -8.00 21.70 -24.94
N ILE A 95 -7.29 21.03 -23.99
CA ILE A 95 -5.85 21.08 -23.85
C ILE A 95 -5.24 19.81 -24.41
N TYR A 96 -4.35 19.95 -25.40
CA TYR A 96 -3.73 18.87 -26.15
C TYR A 96 -2.27 18.59 -25.74
N LYS A 97 -1.65 19.47 -24.95
CA LYS A 97 -0.27 19.32 -24.48
C LYS A 97 -0.25 19.39 -22.96
N LEU A 98 0.55 18.54 -22.34
CA LEU A 98 0.68 18.52 -20.87
C LEU A 98 1.17 19.86 -20.31
N GLU A 99 2.05 20.56 -21.04
CA GLU A 99 2.61 21.85 -20.66
C GLU A 99 1.51 22.91 -20.45
N ASP A 100 0.47 22.87 -21.27
CA ASP A 100 -0.59 23.85 -21.24
C ASP A 100 -1.49 23.73 -20.01
N LEU A 101 -1.38 22.61 -19.26
CA LEU A 101 -2.06 22.41 -17.97
C LEU A 101 -1.56 23.38 -16.88
N THR A 102 -0.39 23.98 -17.08
CA THR A 102 0.12 25.04 -16.19
C THR A 102 -0.68 26.33 -16.31
N SER A 103 -1.18 26.65 -17.50
CA SER A 103 -1.94 27.88 -17.75
C SER A 103 -3.28 27.94 -17.02
N ILE A 104 -3.85 26.78 -16.69
CA ILE A 104 -5.09 26.65 -15.92
C ILE A 104 -4.86 26.17 -14.47
N ASN A 105 -3.63 26.29 -13.98
CA ASN A 105 -3.23 25.95 -12.61
C ASN A 105 -3.61 24.54 -12.16
N ILE A 106 -3.59 23.55 -13.06
CA ILE A 106 -3.72 22.14 -12.71
C ILE A 106 -2.39 21.63 -12.19
N TYR A 107 -1.30 21.95 -12.89
CA TYR A 107 0.07 21.58 -12.51
C TYR A 107 1.00 22.79 -12.49
N THR A 108 2.04 22.71 -11.68
CA THR A 108 3.21 23.60 -11.75
C THR A 108 4.15 23.16 -12.88
N LYS A 109 5.10 24.03 -13.25
CA LYS A 109 6.13 23.68 -14.24
C LYS A 109 6.99 22.48 -13.77
N GLU A 110 7.27 22.43 -12.48
CA GLU A 110 8.02 21.36 -11.82
C GLU A 110 7.26 20.04 -11.91
N GLU A 111 5.96 20.03 -11.63
CA GLU A 111 5.10 18.83 -11.71
C GLU A 111 5.01 18.32 -13.16
N ILE A 112 4.91 19.19 -14.15
CA ILE A 112 4.97 18.79 -15.56
C ILE A 112 6.31 18.16 -15.91
N LYS A 113 7.43 18.76 -15.45
CA LYS A 113 8.77 18.19 -15.67
C LYS A 113 8.89 16.80 -15.04
N GLU A 114 8.39 16.63 -13.84
CA GLU A 114 8.37 15.36 -13.13
C GLU A 114 7.53 14.30 -13.84
N LEU A 115 6.31 14.66 -14.29
CA LEU A 115 5.44 13.79 -15.07
C LEU A 115 6.09 13.32 -16.36
N LYS A 116 6.74 14.24 -17.09
CA LYS A 116 7.44 13.92 -18.35
C LYS A 116 8.65 13.02 -18.13
N ASN A 117 9.40 13.24 -17.05
CA ASN A 117 10.53 12.37 -16.70
C ASN A 117 10.05 10.95 -16.35
N ALA A 118 8.99 10.82 -15.55
CA ALA A 118 8.38 9.53 -15.21
C ALA A 118 7.82 8.83 -16.47
N TRP A 119 7.16 9.59 -17.35
CA TRP A 119 6.66 9.08 -18.62
C TRP A 119 7.79 8.53 -19.49
N LYS A 120 8.87 9.32 -19.69
CA LYS A 120 10.05 8.88 -20.45
C LYS A 120 10.67 7.62 -19.86
N PHE A 121 10.78 7.54 -18.54
CA PHE A 121 11.31 6.36 -17.85
C PHE A 121 10.47 5.10 -18.12
N LEU A 122 9.14 5.19 -17.97
CA LEU A 122 8.24 4.06 -18.25
C LEU A 122 8.25 3.66 -19.74
N LEU A 123 8.31 4.63 -20.67
CA LEU A 123 8.43 4.34 -22.11
C LEU A 123 9.73 3.61 -22.43
N THR A 124 10.84 4.00 -21.78
CA THR A 124 12.13 3.31 -21.95
C THR A 124 12.04 1.85 -21.49
N ILE A 125 11.47 1.61 -20.32
CA ILE A 125 11.26 0.24 -19.81
C ILE A 125 10.38 -0.56 -20.76
N ARG A 126 9.26 0.01 -21.21
CA ARG A 126 8.34 -0.63 -22.15
C ARG A 126 9.03 -0.99 -23.47
N ALA A 127 9.85 -0.11 -24.01
CA ALA A 127 10.61 -0.38 -25.22
C ALA A 127 11.57 -1.58 -25.04
N PHE A 128 12.24 -1.69 -23.89
CA PHE A 128 13.07 -2.86 -23.60
C PHE A 128 12.25 -4.15 -23.40
N ILE A 129 11.09 -4.09 -22.72
CA ILE A 129 10.20 -5.26 -22.61
C ILE A 129 9.82 -5.78 -24.01
N HIS A 130 9.42 -4.89 -24.90
CA HIS A 130 9.04 -5.26 -26.27
C HIS A 130 10.22 -5.72 -27.14
N LEU A 131 11.44 -5.25 -26.81
CA LEU A 131 12.66 -5.70 -27.49
C LEU A 131 13.10 -7.09 -27.04
N PHE A 132 12.88 -7.43 -25.77
CA PHE A 132 13.33 -8.70 -25.20
C PHE A 132 12.30 -9.83 -25.29
N ASN A 133 11.04 -9.49 -25.49
CA ASN A 133 9.95 -10.46 -25.58
C ASN A 133 9.44 -10.56 -27.01
N GLU A 134 9.19 -11.76 -27.48
CA GLU A 134 8.48 -12.00 -28.75
C GLU A 134 7.01 -11.57 -28.66
N SER A 135 6.42 -11.60 -27.47
CA SER A 135 5.04 -11.17 -27.21
C SER A 135 4.97 -9.67 -26.86
N LYS A 136 3.92 -8.99 -27.33
CA LYS A 136 3.66 -7.55 -27.04
C LYS A 136 3.04 -7.32 -25.65
N GLY A 137 3.48 -8.09 -24.63
CA GLY A 137 3.04 -7.89 -23.24
C GLY A 137 3.68 -6.64 -22.61
N ASP A 138 2.98 -6.04 -21.65
CA ASP A 138 3.45 -4.84 -20.93
C ASP A 138 3.77 -5.17 -19.44
N VAL A 139 3.88 -6.46 -19.09
CA VAL A 139 4.27 -6.93 -17.74
C VAL A 139 5.79 -6.97 -17.64
N LEU A 140 6.31 -6.33 -16.61
CA LEU A 140 7.73 -6.33 -16.27
C LEU A 140 8.05 -7.56 -15.41
N SER A 141 8.28 -8.71 -16.08
CA SER A 141 8.64 -9.97 -15.42
C SER A 141 9.99 -9.87 -14.70
N ILE A 142 10.19 -10.74 -13.71
CA ILE A 142 11.47 -10.85 -12.95
C ILE A 142 12.66 -10.98 -13.90
N GLU A 143 12.54 -11.78 -14.96
CA GLU A 143 13.59 -11.93 -15.96
C GLU A 143 13.90 -10.62 -16.68
N ASN A 144 12.87 -9.87 -17.10
CA ASN A 144 13.04 -8.58 -17.74
C ASN A 144 13.60 -7.53 -16.77
N GLN A 145 13.24 -7.55 -15.50
CA GLN A 145 13.83 -6.67 -14.49
C GLN A 145 15.35 -6.82 -14.42
N LEU A 146 15.86 -8.06 -14.41
CA LEU A 146 17.29 -8.37 -14.40
C LEU A 146 17.99 -7.89 -15.69
N LYS A 147 17.38 -8.12 -16.86
CA LYS A 147 17.94 -7.71 -18.14
C LYS A 147 17.97 -6.18 -18.28
N ILE A 148 16.86 -5.52 -17.96
CA ILE A 148 16.69 -4.08 -18.10
C ILE A 148 17.56 -3.31 -17.12
N SER A 149 17.62 -3.74 -15.85
CA SER A 149 18.50 -3.09 -14.86
C SER A 149 19.96 -3.06 -15.30
N LYS A 150 20.46 -4.14 -15.87
CA LYS A 150 21.82 -4.21 -16.44
C LYS A 150 21.98 -3.27 -17.64
N LYS A 151 21.01 -3.25 -18.59
CA LYS A 151 21.04 -2.36 -19.76
C LYS A 151 20.99 -0.87 -19.40
N LEU A 152 20.28 -0.53 -18.33
CA LEU A 152 20.20 0.82 -17.77
C LEU A 152 21.37 1.15 -16.81
N SER A 153 22.38 0.28 -16.74
CA SER A 153 23.60 0.48 -15.94
C SER A 153 23.36 0.58 -14.41
N TYR A 154 22.32 -0.03 -13.89
CA TYR A 154 22.12 -0.18 -12.45
C TYR A 154 23.14 -1.21 -11.91
N LYS A 155 23.98 -0.76 -10.99
CA LYS A 155 25.09 -1.58 -10.44
C LYS A 155 24.76 -2.10 -9.05
N ASP A 156 25.24 -3.29 -8.76
CA ASP A 156 25.18 -3.85 -7.41
C ASP A 156 26.03 -3.00 -6.46
N LYS A 157 25.48 -2.73 -5.29
CA LYS A 157 26.15 -2.10 -4.14
C LYS A 157 26.32 -3.14 -3.04
N LYS A 158 27.15 -2.83 -2.02
CA LYS A 158 27.48 -3.76 -0.92
C LYS A 158 26.26 -4.43 -0.26
N LYS A 159 25.06 -3.83 -0.32
CA LYS A 159 23.82 -4.29 0.34
C LYS A 159 22.57 -4.24 -0.54
N GLU A 160 22.67 -3.81 -1.78
CA GLU A 160 21.55 -3.69 -2.71
C GLU A 160 21.98 -4.19 -4.08
N LYS A 161 21.20 -5.07 -4.67
CA LYS A 161 21.38 -5.48 -6.06
C LYS A 161 20.96 -4.34 -7.00
N GLY A 162 21.61 -4.19 -8.14
CA GLY A 162 21.23 -3.16 -9.13
C GLY A 162 19.77 -3.25 -9.55
N VAL A 163 19.21 -4.45 -9.67
CA VAL A 163 17.79 -4.67 -9.95
C VAL A 163 16.87 -4.12 -8.86
N GLU A 164 17.28 -4.17 -7.59
CA GLU A 164 16.48 -3.62 -6.49
C GLU A 164 16.46 -2.08 -6.52
N VAL A 165 17.60 -1.47 -6.87
CA VAL A 165 17.69 -0.01 -7.08
C VAL A 165 16.82 0.41 -8.26
N PHE A 166 16.88 -0.33 -9.37
CA PHE A 166 16.03 -0.13 -10.54
C PHE A 166 14.53 -0.20 -10.19
N MET A 167 14.12 -1.23 -9.46
CA MET A 167 12.71 -1.40 -9.06
C MET A 167 12.27 -0.31 -8.09
N LYS A 168 13.14 0.13 -7.19
CA LYS A 168 12.83 1.27 -6.32
C LYS A 168 12.58 2.53 -7.14
N ASP A 169 13.43 2.83 -8.11
CA ASP A 169 13.24 3.98 -9.03
C ASP A 169 11.94 3.83 -9.82
N LEU A 170 11.59 2.62 -10.25
CA LEU A 170 10.30 2.36 -10.90
C LEU A 170 9.13 2.75 -9.98
N PHE A 171 9.11 2.25 -8.73
CA PHE A 171 8.01 2.54 -7.81
C PHE A 171 7.94 4.01 -7.39
N VAL A 172 9.09 4.69 -7.29
CA VAL A 172 9.13 6.16 -7.09
C VAL A 172 8.43 6.88 -8.24
N ASN A 173 8.72 6.52 -9.50
CA ASN A 173 8.08 7.13 -10.66
C ASN A 173 6.59 6.80 -10.76
N VAL A 174 6.21 5.55 -10.49
CA VAL A 174 4.81 5.08 -10.44
C VAL A 174 4.03 5.85 -9.37
N ALA A 175 4.56 5.97 -8.15
CA ALA A 175 3.93 6.73 -7.07
C ALA A 175 3.76 8.21 -7.44
N LYS A 176 4.74 8.80 -8.14
CA LYS A 176 4.68 10.17 -8.62
C LYS A 176 3.56 10.38 -9.64
N ILE A 177 3.44 9.51 -10.64
CA ILE A 177 2.34 9.55 -11.61
C ILE A 177 0.99 9.43 -10.90
N ASN A 178 0.86 8.51 -9.95
CA ASN A 178 -0.37 8.32 -9.19
C ASN A 178 -0.72 9.57 -8.34
N SER A 179 0.27 10.21 -7.69
CA SER A 179 0.08 11.48 -6.98
C SER A 179 -0.42 12.59 -7.91
N LEU A 180 0.21 12.75 -9.09
CA LEU A 180 -0.19 13.75 -10.07
C LEU A 180 -1.58 13.47 -10.67
N LEU A 181 -1.93 12.21 -10.88
CA LEU A 181 -3.28 11.80 -11.28
C LEU A 181 -4.32 12.19 -10.23
N ARG A 182 -4.05 11.99 -8.93
CA ARG A 182 -4.92 12.45 -7.84
C ARG A 182 -5.03 13.98 -7.79
N ALA A 183 -3.91 14.69 -8.01
CA ALA A 183 -3.93 16.15 -8.12
C ALA A 183 -4.82 16.62 -9.28
N PHE A 184 -4.76 15.93 -10.41
CA PHE A 184 -5.63 16.18 -11.56
C PHE A 184 -7.11 16.01 -11.19
N TYR A 185 -7.48 14.93 -10.51
CA TYR A 185 -8.87 14.72 -10.07
C TYR A 185 -9.39 15.85 -9.18
N SER A 186 -8.53 16.42 -8.33
CA SER A 186 -8.94 17.52 -7.46
C SER A 186 -9.38 18.78 -8.20
N LYS A 187 -9.09 18.87 -9.50
CA LYS A 187 -9.46 20.00 -10.39
C LYS A 187 -10.67 19.71 -11.27
N LEU A 188 -11.11 18.44 -11.33
CA LEU A 188 -12.30 18.04 -12.08
C LEU A 188 -13.58 18.34 -11.27
N PRO A 189 -14.76 18.39 -11.92
CA PRO A 189 -16.03 18.50 -11.21
C PRO A 189 -16.19 17.39 -10.17
N GLU A 190 -16.43 17.77 -8.92
CA GLU A 190 -16.49 16.82 -7.80
C GLU A 190 -17.55 15.74 -8.00
N ASP A 191 -18.72 16.09 -8.54
CA ASP A 191 -19.79 15.11 -8.80
C ASP A 191 -19.37 14.03 -9.79
N LEU A 192 -18.55 14.40 -10.79
CA LEU A 192 -17.96 13.47 -11.72
C LEU A 192 -17.03 12.49 -11.00
N ILE A 193 -16.16 12.99 -10.14
CA ILE A 193 -15.20 12.18 -9.37
C ILE A 193 -15.89 11.26 -8.36
N ILE A 194 -16.87 11.79 -7.63
CA ILE A 194 -17.63 11.00 -6.65
C ILE A 194 -18.34 9.83 -7.35
N LYS A 195 -19.00 10.11 -8.47
CA LYS A 195 -19.74 9.11 -9.23
C LYS A 195 -18.83 8.05 -9.86
N THR A 196 -17.71 8.46 -10.42
CA THR A 196 -16.82 7.58 -11.21
C THR A 196 -15.75 6.91 -10.36
N ILE A 197 -14.89 7.70 -9.73
CA ILE A 197 -13.73 7.18 -8.99
C ILE A 197 -14.17 6.47 -7.70
N TYR A 198 -15.08 7.08 -6.95
CA TYR A 198 -15.50 6.54 -5.66
C TYR A 198 -16.79 5.71 -5.71
N LYS A 199 -17.43 5.60 -6.88
CA LYS A 199 -18.69 4.84 -7.09
C LYS A 199 -19.77 5.14 -6.03
N ARG A 200 -19.84 6.42 -5.58
CA ARG A 200 -20.77 6.89 -4.56
C ARG A 200 -21.77 7.89 -5.14
N LYS A 201 -22.92 8.05 -4.48
CA LYS A 201 -23.84 9.15 -4.80
C LYS A 201 -23.35 10.42 -4.09
N PRO A 202 -23.27 11.58 -4.79
CA PRO A 202 -22.98 12.85 -4.15
C PRO A 202 -23.99 13.13 -3.03
N THR A 203 -23.50 13.54 -1.88
CA THR A 203 -24.36 13.93 -0.75
C THR A 203 -24.28 15.44 -0.53
N LYS A 204 -25.30 16.01 0.10
CA LYS A 204 -25.26 17.43 0.49
C LYS A 204 -24.15 17.64 1.51
N THR A 205 -23.49 18.80 1.43
CA THR A 205 -22.50 19.20 2.44
C THR A 205 -23.17 19.33 3.79
N LYS A 206 -22.59 18.70 4.81
CA LYS A 206 -23.06 18.76 6.20
C LYS A 206 -21.90 18.89 7.16
N SER A 207 -22.12 19.60 8.26
CA SER A 207 -21.15 19.63 9.36
C SER A 207 -21.11 18.25 10.02
N LEU A 208 -19.92 17.72 10.27
CA LEU A 208 -19.73 16.51 11.07
C LEU A 208 -19.53 16.90 12.53
N GLU A 209 -18.61 17.86 12.75
CA GLU A 209 -18.25 18.43 14.04
C GLU A 209 -17.90 19.92 13.85
N LYS A 210 -17.48 20.60 14.93
CA LYS A 210 -17.14 22.03 14.88
C LYS A 210 -16.11 22.36 13.78
N GLU A 211 -15.14 21.48 13.55
CA GLU A 211 -13.96 21.71 12.68
C GLU A 211 -14.00 20.90 11.39
N PHE A 212 -14.88 19.89 11.27
CA PHE A 212 -14.96 18.98 10.15
C PHE A 212 -16.27 19.10 9.38
N ILE A 213 -16.17 18.94 8.06
CA ILE A 213 -17.34 18.88 7.18
C ILE A 213 -17.27 17.60 6.33
N ILE A 214 -18.45 17.12 5.98
CA ILE A 214 -18.62 16.15 4.91
C ILE A 214 -19.06 16.93 3.69
N GLU A 215 -18.14 17.09 2.74
CA GLU A 215 -18.37 17.80 1.50
C GLU A 215 -18.59 16.77 0.40
N LYS A 216 -19.84 16.68 -0.10
CA LYS A 216 -20.24 15.71 -1.14
C LYS A 216 -19.85 14.25 -0.86
N GLY A 217 -19.74 13.86 0.40
CA GLY A 217 -19.40 12.50 0.82
C GLY A 217 -17.92 12.29 1.21
N PHE A 218 -17.10 13.35 1.13
CA PHE A 218 -15.71 13.35 1.59
C PHE A 218 -15.56 14.13 2.89
N LEU A 219 -14.69 13.62 3.75
CA LEU A 219 -14.27 14.33 4.95
C LEU A 219 -13.25 15.42 4.59
N ASN A 220 -13.47 16.63 5.10
CA ASN A 220 -12.56 17.75 4.93
C ASN A 220 -12.53 18.61 6.20
N LEU A 221 -11.54 19.50 6.33
CA LEU A 221 -11.55 20.56 7.31
C LEU A 221 -12.48 21.68 6.85
N LYS A 222 -13.30 22.22 7.78
CA LYS A 222 -14.21 23.32 7.50
C LYS A 222 -13.49 24.58 7.05
N ASN A 223 -12.32 24.84 7.66
CA ASN A 223 -11.40 25.93 7.29
C ASN A 223 -10.01 25.39 7.03
N ASN A 224 -9.60 25.34 5.78
CA ASN A 224 -8.26 24.88 5.36
C ASN A 224 -7.18 25.97 5.53
N THR A 225 -7.23 26.76 6.64
CA THR A 225 -6.15 27.68 6.96
C THR A 225 -4.88 26.90 7.33
N ALA A 226 -3.71 27.53 7.12
CA ALA A 226 -2.43 26.90 7.45
C ALA A 226 -2.37 26.47 8.93
N LYS A 227 -2.96 27.28 9.83
CA LYS A 227 -3.02 27.00 11.28
C LYS A 227 -3.90 25.77 11.56
N ASN A 228 -5.10 25.70 11.02
CA ASN A 228 -6.00 24.55 11.21
C ASN A 228 -5.40 23.27 10.64
N LEU A 229 -4.81 23.34 9.47
CA LEU A 229 -4.13 22.20 8.87
C LEU A 229 -3.03 21.69 9.81
N GLN A 230 -2.16 22.57 10.31
CA GLN A 230 -1.07 22.19 11.23
C GLN A 230 -1.56 21.55 12.53
N GLN A 231 -2.72 21.96 13.04
CA GLN A 231 -3.28 21.46 14.29
C GLN A 231 -4.13 20.19 14.14
N LYS A 232 -4.73 19.97 12.98
CA LYS A 232 -5.81 18.97 12.80
C LYS A 232 -5.57 17.94 11.69
N TRP A 233 -4.43 17.99 11.01
CA TRP A 233 -4.20 17.05 9.89
C TRP A 233 -4.37 15.59 10.30
N ALA A 234 -3.83 15.17 11.46
CA ALA A 234 -3.91 13.78 11.92
C ALA A 234 -5.34 13.36 12.29
N ASN A 235 -6.11 14.30 12.87
CA ASN A 235 -7.51 14.04 13.21
C ASN A 235 -8.37 13.79 11.97
N VAL A 236 -8.04 14.36 10.79
CA VAL A 236 -8.79 14.07 9.56
C VAL A 236 -8.64 12.59 9.18
N PHE A 237 -7.43 12.02 9.28
CA PHE A 237 -7.21 10.59 9.01
C PHE A 237 -7.93 9.72 10.05
N GLU A 238 -7.85 10.06 11.33
CA GLU A 238 -8.53 9.35 12.42
C GLU A 238 -10.06 9.38 12.22
N LYS A 239 -10.65 10.56 11.96
CA LYS A 239 -12.08 10.73 11.73
C LYS A 239 -12.55 10.04 10.45
N SER A 240 -11.72 9.98 9.41
CA SER A 240 -12.06 9.23 8.18
C SER A 240 -12.28 7.75 8.49
N LEU A 241 -11.43 7.16 9.32
CA LEU A 241 -11.55 5.79 9.77
C LEU A 241 -12.74 5.61 10.72
N GLU A 242 -12.92 6.51 11.70
CA GLU A 242 -14.00 6.47 12.68
C GLU A 242 -15.38 6.48 12.01
N HIS A 243 -15.58 7.34 10.99
CA HIS A 243 -16.84 7.50 10.30
C HIS A 243 -16.94 6.72 8.97
N ASN A 244 -15.92 5.94 8.61
CA ASN A 244 -15.84 5.23 7.33
C ASN A 244 -16.06 6.18 6.13
N LEU A 245 -15.37 7.34 6.17
CA LEU A 245 -15.43 8.37 5.15
C LEU A 245 -14.10 8.41 4.38
N LEU A 246 -14.17 8.73 3.11
CA LEU A 246 -12.98 9.03 2.31
C LEU A 246 -12.53 10.46 2.60
N ILE A 247 -11.23 10.69 2.61
CA ILE A 247 -10.64 12.02 2.78
C ILE A 247 -10.75 12.77 1.44
N HIS A 248 -11.04 14.07 1.51
CA HIS A 248 -11.15 14.90 0.33
C HIS A 248 -9.81 14.97 -0.43
N PRO A 249 -9.78 14.72 -1.76
CA PRO A 249 -8.52 14.67 -2.52
C PRO A 249 -7.67 15.95 -2.42
N ARG A 250 -8.30 17.13 -2.37
CA ARG A 250 -7.60 18.41 -2.17
C ARG A 250 -6.90 18.48 -0.82
N PHE A 251 -7.50 17.90 0.22
CA PHE A 251 -6.87 17.83 1.54
C PHE A 251 -5.61 16.96 1.48
N LEU A 252 -5.70 15.75 0.91
CA LEU A 252 -4.55 14.85 0.76
C LEU A 252 -3.42 15.53 -0.04
N LYS A 253 -3.75 16.21 -1.13
CA LYS A 253 -2.75 16.98 -1.92
C LYS A 253 -2.09 18.09 -1.08
N THR A 254 -2.87 18.83 -0.29
CA THR A 254 -2.34 19.87 0.60
C THR A 254 -1.42 19.29 1.67
N VAL A 255 -1.76 18.13 2.24
CA VAL A 255 -0.91 17.40 3.20
C VAL A 255 0.41 16.99 2.55
N GLU A 256 0.37 16.41 1.35
CA GLU A 256 1.56 16.02 0.58
C GLU A 256 2.49 17.21 0.33
N GLU A 257 1.96 18.33 -0.16
CA GLU A 257 2.73 19.56 -0.45
C GLU A 257 3.36 20.16 0.82
N LYS A 258 2.63 20.12 1.93
CA LYS A 258 3.06 20.73 3.20
C LYS A 258 3.70 19.75 4.19
N ARG A 259 3.96 18.49 3.82
CA ARG A 259 4.43 17.43 4.71
C ARG A 259 5.65 17.81 5.56
N LYS A 260 6.61 18.55 4.97
CA LYS A 260 7.80 19.02 5.71
C LYS A 260 7.48 20.04 6.82
N VAL A 261 6.47 20.88 6.58
CA VAL A 261 5.97 21.83 7.60
C VAL A 261 5.19 21.08 8.66
N LEU A 262 4.31 20.16 8.24
CA LEU A 262 3.50 19.34 9.14
C LEU A 262 4.37 18.49 10.06
N LYS A 263 5.47 17.90 9.56
CA LYS A 263 6.46 17.22 10.38
C LYS A 263 6.97 18.10 11.53
N LYS A 264 7.31 19.36 11.24
CA LYS A 264 7.87 20.29 12.25
C LYS A 264 6.84 20.68 13.32
N THR A 265 5.56 20.64 12.99
CA THR A 265 4.45 20.97 13.89
C THR A 265 3.77 19.75 14.49
N THR A 266 4.29 18.55 14.23
CA THR A 266 3.77 17.30 14.79
C THR A 266 4.06 17.26 16.29
N ASP A 267 3.03 17.12 17.09
CA ASP A 267 3.05 17.05 18.54
C ASP A 267 2.48 15.72 19.09
N LYS A 268 2.35 15.62 20.40
CA LYS A 268 1.81 14.42 21.06
C LYS A 268 0.38 14.08 20.62
N GLN A 269 -0.45 15.07 20.33
CA GLN A 269 -1.84 14.86 19.91
C GLN A 269 -1.89 14.22 18.52
N HIS A 270 -1.07 14.68 17.58
CA HIS A 270 -0.96 14.07 16.25
C HIS A 270 -0.47 12.62 16.32
N ILE A 271 0.52 12.36 17.18
CA ILE A 271 1.03 11.00 17.38
C ILE A 271 -0.04 10.10 18.03
N GLN A 272 -0.84 10.64 18.95
CA GLN A 272 -1.97 9.90 19.53
C GLN A 272 -3.01 9.54 18.45
N SER A 273 -3.40 10.49 17.59
CA SER A 273 -4.33 10.21 16.48
C SER A 273 -3.77 9.15 15.53
N PHE A 274 -2.48 9.18 15.22
CA PHE A 274 -1.83 8.13 14.44
C PHE A 274 -1.93 6.76 15.15
N LEU A 275 -1.62 6.72 16.45
CA LEU A 275 -1.72 5.47 17.22
C LEU A 275 -3.16 4.94 17.23
N ASN A 276 -4.15 5.79 17.39
CA ASN A 276 -5.58 5.43 17.34
C ASN A 276 -5.97 4.79 16.00
N ILE A 277 -5.38 5.25 14.89
CA ILE A 277 -5.56 4.62 13.57
C ILE A 277 -4.95 3.23 13.55
N VAL A 278 -3.71 3.09 14.01
CA VAL A 278 -2.96 1.81 13.99
C VAL A 278 -3.66 0.74 14.83
N VAL A 279 -4.14 1.10 16.03
CA VAL A 279 -4.76 0.15 16.98
C VAL A 279 -6.28 0.05 16.83
N SER A 280 -6.84 0.62 15.77
CA SER A 280 -8.28 0.67 15.55
C SER A 280 -8.92 -0.72 15.49
N LYS A 281 -10.18 -0.79 15.95
CA LYS A 281 -11.04 -1.96 15.75
C LYS A 281 -11.56 -2.04 14.31
N LYS A 282 -11.59 -0.94 13.57
CA LYS A 282 -11.95 -0.89 12.16
C LYS A 282 -10.73 -1.16 11.30
N ASN A 283 -10.95 -1.60 10.06
CA ASN A 283 -9.86 -1.83 9.11
C ASN A 283 -9.14 -0.52 8.77
N PRO A 284 -7.87 -0.33 9.17
CA PRO A 284 -7.18 0.94 9.02
C PRO A 284 -6.56 1.15 7.62
N ILE A 285 -6.66 0.15 6.72
CA ILE A 285 -5.86 0.11 5.49
C ILE A 285 -6.02 1.35 4.61
N GLN A 286 -7.24 1.87 4.44
CA GLN A 286 -7.46 3.05 3.60
C GLN A 286 -6.81 4.31 4.21
N ALA A 287 -6.99 4.53 5.53
CA ALA A 287 -6.39 5.67 6.21
C ALA A 287 -4.85 5.59 6.20
N LEU A 288 -4.29 4.39 6.38
CA LEU A 288 -2.85 4.17 6.32
C LEU A 288 -2.29 4.34 4.90
N HIS A 289 -2.99 3.88 3.86
CA HIS A 289 -2.62 4.15 2.48
C HIS A 289 -2.63 5.65 2.17
N ASP A 290 -3.70 6.35 2.53
CA ASP A 290 -3.79 7.81 2.33
C ASP A 290 -2.64 8.52 3.05
N PHE A 291 -2.30 8.09 4.26
CA PHE A 291 -1.18 8.64 5.04
C PHE A 291 0.18 8.33 4.39
N ASN A 292 0.40 7.09 3.93
CA ASN A 292 1.63 6.68 3.25
C ASN A 292 1.80 7.39 1.90
N ASP A 293 0.71 7.52 1.14
CA ASP A 293 0.71 8.16 -0.18
C ASP A 293 1.04 9.65 -0.14
N THR A 294 0.70 10.35 0.94
CA THR A 294 1.11 11.74 1.15
C THR A 294 2.58 11.87 1.53
N GLN A 295 3.30 10.76 1.71
CA GLN A 295 4.67 10.68 2.22
C GLN A 295 4.87 11.30 3.61
N LEU A 296 3.80 11.73 4.27
CA LEU A 296 3.87 12.29 5.61
C LEU A 296 4.30 11.24 6.64
N PHE A 297 3.94 9.97 6.41
CA PHE A 297 4.38 8.84 7.23
C PHE A 297 5.92 8.75 7.28
N SER A 298 6.57 8.76 6.12
CA SER A 298 8.03 8.75 5.99
C SER A 298 8.71 9.99 6.60
N GLU A 299 8.03 11.13 6.58
CA GLU A 299 8.56 12.36 7.19
C GLU A 299 8.50 12.32 8.73
N ILE A 300 7.41 11.79 9.30
CA ILE A 300 7.22 11.69 10.77
C ILE A 300 8.03 10.54 11.35
N PHE A 301 8.06 9.41 10.65
CA PHE A 301 8.82 8.22 11.00
C PHE A 301 9.88 7.91 9.93
N PRO A 302 11.04 8.59 9.96
CA PRO A 302 12.10 8.38 8.98
C PRO A 302 12.61 6.94 8.95
N GLU A 303 12.45 6.21 10.07
CA GLU A 303 12.76 4.79 10.18
C GLU A 303 11.91 3.96 9.21
N PHE A 304 10.61 4.25 9.12
CA PHE A 304 9.69 3.64 8.15
C PHE A 304 9.99 4.11 6.72
N GLY A 305 10.33 5.38 6.54
CA GLY A 305 10.70 5.95 5.23
C GLY A 305 11.87 5.23 4.54
N ARG A 306 12.70 4.50 5.30
CA ARG A 306 13.80 3.68 4.74
C ARG A 306 13.30 2.55 3.85
N VAL A 307 12.15 1.98 4.18
CA VAL A 307 11.56 0.84 3.46
C VAL A 307 10.50 1.25 2.45
N TRP A 308 10.20 2.54 2.34
CA TRP A 308 9.23 3.06 1.39
C TRP A 308 9.64 2.75 -0.06
N GLY A 309 8.75 2.09 -0.82
CA GLY A 309 9.02 1.64 -2.19
C GLY A 309 10.16 0.60 -2.30
N GLN A 310 10.59 0.01 -1.19
CA GLN A 310 11.67 -0.97 -1.19
C GLN A 310 11.17 -2.33 -1.65
N VAL A 311 11.84 -2.91 -2.64
CA VAL A 311 11.59 -4.26 -3.15
C VAL A 311 12.59 -5.24 -2.56
N GLN A 312 12.10 -6.39 -2.14
CA GLN A 312 12.93 -7.59 -1.97
C GLN A 312 12.86 -8.42 -3.23
N PHE A 313 14.02 -8.68 -3.81
CA PHE A 313 14.13 -9.50 -5.00
C PHE A 313 14.27 -10.98 -4.61
N ASP A 314 13.14 -11.58 -4.21
CA ASP A 314 13.00 -13.01 -3.98
C ASP A 314 11.67 -13.53 -4.55
N ILE A 315 11.53 -14.86 -4.62
CA ILE A 315 10.41 -15.54 -5.29
C ILE A 315 9.09 -15.41 -4.49
N TYR A 316 9.14 -15.02 -3.22
CA TYR A 316 7.99 -15.11 -2.32
C TYR A 316 7.27 -13.78 -2.09
N HIS A 317 7.99 -12.64 -2.13
CA HIS A 317 7.41 -11.34 -1.86
C HIS A 317 6.74 -10.76 -3.11
N HIS A 318 5.44 -10.49 -3.02
CA HIS A 318 4.66 -9.88 -4.11
C HIS A 318 4.54 -8.36 -4.01
N TYR A 319 4.90 -7.78 -2.85
CA TYR A 319 4.67 -6.36 -2.53
C TYR A 319 5.97 -5.66 -2.12
N THR A 320 5.97 -4.32 -2.18
CA THR A 320 7.03 -3.52 -1.55
C THR A 320 6.97 -3.67 -0.04
N THR A 321 8.10 -3.43 0.65
CA THR A 321 8.16 -3.63 2.11
C THR A 321 7.17 -2.74 2.86
N ASP A 322 7.00 -1.49 2.45
CA ASP A 322 6.01 -0.59 3.06
C ASP A 322 4.57 -1.09 2.84
N GLU A 323 4.22 -1.57 1.64
CA GLU A 323 2.90 -2.15 1.37
C GLU A 323 2.67 -3.42 2.17
N HIS A 324 3.66 -4.32 2.24
CA HIS A 324 3.61 -5.50 3.09
C HIS A 324 3.27 -5.15 4.54
N LEU A 325 3.95 -4.16 5.12
CA LEU A 325 3.73 -3.71 6.49
C LEU A 325 2.30 -3.18 6.72
N LEU A 326 1.76 -2.41 5.77
CA LEU A 326 0.38 -1.93 5.86
C LEU A 326 -0.65 -3.08 5.74
N LEU A 327 -0.38 -4.05 4.87
CA LEU A 327 -1.24 -5.22 4.68
C LEU A 327 -1.30 -6.13 5.92
N THR A 328 -0.27 -6.16 6.76
CA THR A 328 -0.33 -6.95 8.01
C THR A 328 -1.45 -6.49 8.94
N LEU A 329 -1.69 -5.18 9.04
CA LEU A 329 -2.79 -4.62 9.83
C LEU A 329 -4.16 -4.89 9.19
N HIS A 330 -4.25 -4.85 7.86
CA HIS A 330 -5.44 -5.28 7.13
C HIS A 330 -5.76 -6.75 7.44
N ASN A 331 -4.77 -7.64 7.32
CA ASN A 331 -4.93 -9.06 7.57
C ASN A 331 -5.28 -9.37 9.04
N LEU A 332 -4.74 -8.61 9.99
CA LEU A 332 -5.17 -8.73 11.40
C LEU A 332 -6.66 -8.39 11.55
N ASN A 333 -7.13 -7.35 10.88
CA ASN A 333 -8.55 -7.00 10.90
C ASN A 333 -9.42 -8.11 10.29
N GLU A 334 -9.01 -8.69 9.15
CA GLU A 334 -9.71 -9.80 8.50
C GLU A 334 -9.70 -11.07 9.37
N LEU A 335 -8.59 -11.40 10.02
CA LEU A 335 -8.51 -12.54 10.94
C LEU A 335 -9.51 -12.40 12.10
N ARG A 336 -9.64 -11.19 12.65
CA ARG A 336 -10.57 -10.88 13.76
C ARG A 336 -12.05 -11.03 13.39
N GLN A 337 -12.41 -11.09 12.11
CA GLN A 337 -13.78 -11.42 11.70
C GLN A 337 -14.13 -12.90 11.94
N LYS A 338 -13.13 -13.77 12.12
CA LYS A 338 -13.32 -15.18 12.39
C LYS A 338 -13.27 -15.43 13.91
N SER A 339 -14.29 -16.06 14.46
CA SER A 339 -14.48 -16.25 15.92
C SER A 339 -13.26 -16.81 16.64
N PHE A 340 -12.62 -17.84 16.09
CA PHE A 340 -11.43 -18.48 16.66
C PHE A 340 -10.27 -17.49 16.89
N TYR A 341 -9.92 -16.72 15.88
CA TYR A 341 -8.80 -15.76 16.00
C TYR A 341 -9.18 -14.54 16.83
N ASN A 342 -10.46 -14.13 16.78
CA ASN A 342 -10.95 -13.05 17.61
C ASN A 342 -10.94 -13.40 19.11
N GLU A 343 -11.21 -14.65 19.45
CA GLU A 343 -11.09 -15.13 20.83
C GLU A 343 -9.63 -15.01 21.33
N ILE A 344 -8.65 -15.48 20.55
CA ILE A 344 -7.22 -15.35 20.88
C ILE A 344 -6.84 -13.88 21.04
N TYR A 345 -7.24 -13.03 20.07
CA TYR A 345 -6.98 -11.60 20.12
C TYR A 345 -7.61 -10.92 21.35
N SER A 346 -8.82 -11.35 21.75
CA SER A 346 -9.53 -10.77 22.89
C SER A 346 -8.86 -11.07 24.24
N ARG A 347 -8.09 -12.15 24.31
CA ARG A 347 -7.33 -12.54 25.50
C ARG A 347 -6.01 -11.79 25.66
N LEU A 348 -5.54 -11.05 24.62
CA LEU A 348 -4.34 -10.27 24.73
C LEU A 348 -4.54 -9.09 25.68
N SER A 349 -3.63 -8.93 26.63
CA SER A 349 -3.58 -7.79 27.55
C SER A 349 -3.00 -6.56 26.85
N SER A 350 -1.98 -6.73 26.01
CA SER A 350 -1.26 -5.66 25.30
C SER A 350 -1.51 -5.71 23.78
N ARG A 351 -2.80 -5.59 23.36
CA ARG A 351 -3.20 -5.63 21.95
C ARG A 351 -2.48 -4.61 21.07
N GLU A 352 -2.20 -3.43 21.63
CA GLU A 352 -1.46 -2.36 20.96
C GLU A 352 -0.07 -2.81 20.51
N ALA A 353 0.59 -3.66 21.32
CA ALA A 353 1.91 -4.18 20.99
C ALA A 353 1.91 -5.00 19.71
N LEU A 354 0.88 -5.84 19.50
CA LEU A 354 0.72 -6.63 18.29
C LEU A 354 0.58 -5.73 17.04
N HIS A 355 -0.28 -4.71 17.12
CA HIS A 355 -0.49 -3.78 16.01
C HIS A 355 0.78 -3.00 15.64
N ILE A 356 1.48 -2.47 16.65
CA ILE A 356 2.70 -1.69 16.43
C ILE A 356 3.81 -2.59 15.89
N ALA A 357 3.95 -3.81 16.42
CA ALA A 357 4.92 -4.77 15.93
C ALA A 357 4.68 -5.15 14.47
N LEU A 358 3.42 -5.45 14.08
CA LEU A 358 3.05 -5.73 12.69
C LEU A 358 3.44 -4.59 11.75
N LEU A 359 3.23 -3.33 12.15
CA LEU A 359 3.54 -2.17 11.32
C LEU A 359 5.04 -1.91 11.16
N PHE A 360 5.89 -2.34 12.11
CA PHE A 360 7.30 -1.95 12.13
C PHE A 360 8.30 -3.12 12.11
N HIS A 361 7.88 -4.39 12.03
CA HIS A 361 8.80 -5.53 12.18
C HIS A 361 9.92 -5.56 11.13
N ASP A 362 9.61 -5.18 9.92
CA ASP A 362 10.51 -5.29 8.76
C ASP A 362 11.24 -3.98 8.39
N ILE A 363 11.12 -2.92 9.19
CA ILE A 363 11.82 -1.65 8.93
C ILE A 363 13.35 -1.77 9.01
N GLY A 364 13.86 -2.87 9.59
CA GLY A 364 15.27 -3.21 9.65
C GLY A 364 15.84 -3.85 8.39
N LYS A 365 15.03 -4.20 7.40
CA LYS A 365 15.47 -4.82 6.15
C LYS A 365 16.54 -3.95 5.46
N LYS A 366 17.56 -4.62 4.87
CA LYS A 366 18.76 -3.99 4.29
C LYS A 366 19.59 -3.13 5.27
N GLY A 367 19.38 -3.31 6.55
CA GLY A 367 20.21 -2.68 7.59
C GLY A 367 21.63 -3.25 7.66
N PRO A 368 22.48 -2.68 8.53
CA PRO A 368 23.87 -3.12 8.72
C PRO A 368 24.03 -4.46 9.44
N LYS A 369 22.98 -4.90 10.14
CA LYS A 369 22.94 -6.12 10.99
C LYS A 369 21.86 -7.09 10.49
N ASN A 370 21.65 -8.19 11.23
CA ASN A 370 20.44 -9.01 11.10
C ASN A 370 19.20 -8.10 11.15
N HIS A 371 18.26 -8.31 10.23
CA HIS A 371 17.11 -7.37 10.03
C HIS A 371 16.21 -7.29 11.27
N SER A 372 16.02 -8.41 12.00
CA SER A 372 15.19 -8.42 13.21
C SER A 372 15.83 -7.59 14.31
N VAL A 373 17.15 -7.79 14.56
CA VAL A 373 17.91 -7.01 15.56
C VAL A 373 17.93 -5.53 15.21
N TYR A 374 18.20 -5.19 13.95
CA TYR A 374 18.22 -3.80 13.51
C TYR A 374 16.79 -3.19 13.49
N GLY A 375 15.78 -3.98 13.12
CA GLY A 375 14.38 -3.60 13.22
C GLY A 375 13.97 -3.23 14.65
N THR A 376 14.41 -4.03 15.63
CA THR A 376 14.18 -3.77 17.05
C THR A 376 14.82 -2.44 17.51
N GLU A 377 16.06 -2.15 17.08
CA GLU A 377 16.72 -0.88 17.36
C GLU A 377 15.94 0.32 16.79
N LEU A 378 15.46 0.20 15.54
CA LEU A 378 14.67 1.26 14.88
C LEU A 378 13.28 1.42 15.52
N THR A 379 12.62 0.30 15.81
CA THR A 379 11.32 0.29 16.49
C THR A 379 11.42 0.91 17.87
N ASN A 380 12.49 0.67 18.63
CA ASN A 380 12.71 1.32 19.92
C ASN A 380 12.81 2.86 19.81
N LYS A 381 13.42 3.39 18.73
CA LYS A 381 13.42 4.83 18.46
C LYS A 381 12.02 5.37 18.20
N ILE A 382 11.18 4.61 17.49
CA ILE A 382 9.77 4.97 17.25
C ILE A 382 8.98 4.95 18.56
N LEU A 383 9.10 3.88 19.36
CA LEU A 383 8.38 3.71 20.62
C LEU A 383 8.66 4.80 21.66
N LYS A 384 9.85 5.44 21.64
CA LYS A 384 10.14 6.60 22.47
C LYS A 384 9.25 7.81 22.18
N ARG A 385 8.67 7.87 20.98
CA ARG A 385 7.77 8.94 20.51
C ARG A 385 6.29 8.59 20.67
N LEU A 386 5.97 7.29 20.82
CA LEU A 386 4.59 6.82 20.98
C LEU A 386 4.17 6.88 22.46
N PRO A 387 2.94 7.36 22.75
CA PRO A 387 2.39 7.42 24.11
C PRO A 387 1.81 6.06 24.53
N VAL A 388 2.68 5.07 24.70
CA VAL A 388 2.31 3.69 25.08
C VAL A 388 3.00 3.29 26.39
N SER A 389 2.41 2.33 27.11
CA SER A 389 2.95 1.82 28.37
C SER A 389 4.27 1.07 28.19
N GLN A 390 4.98 0.83 29.29
CA GLN A 390 6.24 0.09 29.27
C GLN A 390 6.03 -1.37 28.83
N GLU A 391 4.96 -2.00 29.28
CA GLU A 391 4.59 -3.38 28.90
C GLU A 391 4.35 -3.50 27.38
N VAL A 392 3.64 -2.52 26.79
CA VAL A 392 3.43 -2.45 25.34
C VAL A 392 4.75 -2.31 24.59
N LYS A 393 5.69 -1.47 25.10
CA LYS A 393 7.02 -1.31 24.49
C LYS A 393 7.82 -2.61 24.51
N GLU A 394 7.87 -3.27 25.65
CA GLU A 394 8.62 -4.52 25.83
C GLU A 394 8.08 -5.64 24.94
N LEU A 395 6.77 -5.84 24.93
CA LEU A 395 6.16 -6.86 24.08
C LEU A 395 6.33 -6.52 22.59
N THR A 396 6.22 -5.24 22.19
CA THR A 396 6.46 -4.82 20.79
C THR A 396 7.88 -5.15 20.35
N LEU A 397 8.90 -4.78 21.15
CA LEU A 397 10.29 -5.05 20.82
C LEU A 397 10.58 -6.55 20.77
N TRP A 398 10.02 -7.31 21.72
CA TRP A 398 10.14 -8.76 21.72
C TRP A 398 9.51 -9.39 20.46
N LEU A 399 8.31 -8.94 20.05
CA LEU A 399 7.65 -9.42 18.83
C LEU A 399 8.48 -9.12 17.58
N VAL A 400 9.01 -7.90 17.44
CA VAL A 400 9.85 -7.51 16.29
C VAL A 400 11.13 -8.34 16.24
N GLU A 401 11.77 -8.61 17.39
CA GLU A 401 13.00 -9.40 17.45
C GLU A 401 12.76 -10.87 17.11
N HIS A 402 11.64 -11.44 17.55
CA HIS A 402 11.36 -12.87 17.48
C HIS A 402 10.28 -13.24 16.44
N HIS A 403 9.89 -12.33 15.53
CA HIS A 403 8.76 -12.53 14.61
C HIS A 403 8.90 -13.76 13.71
N LEU A 404 10.11 -14.21 13.41
CA LEU A 404 10.36 -15.41 12.59
C LEU A 404 10.36 -16.73 13.38
N VAL A 405 10.41 -16.69 14.71
CA VAL A 405 10.62 -17.90 15.53
C VAL A 405 9.50 -18.91 15.33
N MET A 406 8.24 -18.48 15.25
CA MET A 406 7.13 -19.40 15.08
C MET A 406 7.09 -20.03 13.68
N SER A 407 7.30 -19.24 12.63
CA SER A 407 7.35 -19.74 11.24
C SER A 407 8.53 -20.69 11.05
N ASP A 408 9.71 -20.32 11.55
CA ASP A 408 10.91 -21.16 11.48
C ASP A 408 10.71 -22.49 12.23
N THR A 409 10.11 -22.46 13.41
CA THR A 409 9.82 -23.70 14.16
C THR A 409 8.78 -24.54 13.45
N ALA A 410 7.67 -23.96 13.02
CA ALA A 410 6.55 -24.70 12.41
C ALA A 410 6.90 -25.32 11.05
N PHE A 411 7.78 -24.68 10.25
CA PHE A 411 8.05 -25.12 8.88
C PHE A 411 9.36 -25.90 8.72
N LYS A 412 10.27 -25.82 9.71
CA LYS A 412 11.58 -26.48 9.64
C LYS A 412 11.73 -27.65 10.62
N ASN A 413 10.77 -27.81 11.55
CA ASN A 413 10.80 -28.86 12.57
C ASN A 413 9.46 -29.60 12.62
N ASP A 414 9.48 -30.78 13.25
CA ASP A 414 8.24 -31.46 13.59
C ASP A 414 7.54 -30.73 14.75
N THR A 415 6.34 -30.22 14.49
CA THR A 415 5.53 -29.46 15.45
C THR A 415 5.00 -30.30 16.63
N GLN A 416 5.19 -31.64 16.58
CA GLN A 416 4.86 -32.57 17.67
C GLN A 416 6.09 -32.98 18.49
N SER A 417 7.30 -32.63 18.03
CA SER A 417 8.55 -32.91 18.74
C SER A 417 8.61 -32.15 20.06
N SER A 418 8.76 -32.85 21.17
CA SER A 418 8.92 -32.27 22.51
C SER A 418 10.12 -31.33 22.59
N GLU A 419 11.20 -31.64 21.87
CA GLU A 419 12.40 -30.81 21.82
C GLU A 419 12.12 -29.49 21.07
N ALA A 420 11.45 -29.54 19.91
CA ALA A 420 11.07 -28.34 19.14
C ALA A 420 10.10 -27.46 19.93
N ILE A 421 9.12 -28.05 20.63
CA ILE A 421 8.16 -27.33 21.46
C ILE A 421 8.88 -26.69 22.65
N ALA A 422 9.75 -27.40 23.36
CA ALA A 422 10.51 -26.85 24.49
C ALA A 422 11.43 -25.70 24.05
N LYS A 423 12.11 -25.84 22.90
CA LYS A 423 12.92 -24.77 22.34
C LYS A 423 12.08 -23.55 21.97
N PHE A 424 10.93 -23.73 21.35
CA PHE A 424 10.00 -22.65 21.03
C PHE A 424 9.51 -21.94 22.30
N THR A 425 9.04 -22.70 23.30
CA THR A 425 8.51 -22.16 24.56
C THR A 425 9.58 -21.55 25.47
N SER A 426 10.85 -21.92 25.32
CA SER A 426 11.95 -21.22 26.01
C SER A 426 12.09 -19.76 25.55
N VAL A 427 11.70 -19.46 24.29
CA VAL A 427 11.65 -18.10 23.75
C VAL A 427 10.28 -17.47 24.02
N ALA A 428 9.18 -18.12 23.59
CA ALA A 428 7.81 -17.66 23.79
C ALA A 428 7.24 -18.23 25.11
N ASN A 429 7.77 -17.76 26.24
CA ASN A 429 7.61 -18.35 27.56
C ASN A 429 6.37 -17.90 28.35
N THR A 430 5.43 -17.20 27.68
CA THR A 430 4.14 -16.82 28.27
C THR A 430 3.02 -17.04 27.26
N GLU A 431 1.78 -17.24 27.75
CA GLU A 431 0.61 -17.37 26.89
C GLU A 431 0.38 -16.12 26.03
N GLU A 432 0.62 -14.91 26.59
CA GLU A 432 0.56 -13.64 25.86
C GLU A 432 1.50 -13.62 24.64
N LYS A 433 2.76 -14.07 24.82
CA LYS A 433 3.74 -14.14 23.73
C LYS A 433 3.37 -15.16 22.67
N ILE A 434 2.90 -16.34 23.06
CA ILE A 434 2.44 -17.38 22.11
C ILE A 434 1.24 -16.88 21.32
N ASN A 435 0.22 -16.32 21.99
CA ASN A 435 -0.98 -15.81 21.36
C ASN A 435 -0.66 -14.68 20.38
N SER A 436 0.17 -13.72 20.81
CA SER A 436 0.59 -12.58 19.97
C SER A 436 1.39 -13.04 18.76
N LEU A 437 2.37 -13.94 18.96
CA LEU A 437 3.22 -14.43 17.88
C LEU A 437 2.45 -15.27 16.86
N PHE A 438 1.44 -16.04 17.31
CA PHE A 438 0.58 -16.81 16.42
C PHE A 438 -0.22 -15.90 15.48
N LEU A 439 -0.92 -14.91 16.03
CA LEU A 439 -1.66 -13.94 15.21
C LEU A 439 -0.73 -13.13 14.31
N PHE A 440 0.43 -12.72 14.84
CA PHE A 440 1.45 -12.01 14.10
C PHE A 440 1.91 -12.80 12.88
N THR A 441 2.33 -14.06 13.07
CA THR A 441 2.87 -14.91 12.00
C THR A 441 1.84 -15.18 10.91
N LEU A 442 0.57 -15.36 11.26
CA LEU A 442 -0.51 -15.52 10.29
C LEU A 442 -0.66 -14.24 9.42
N CYS A 443 -0.65 -13.06 10.06
CA CYS A 443 -0.77 -11.78 9.35
C CYS A 443 0.43 -11.52 8.45
N ASP A 444 1.64 -11.78 8.93
CA ASP A 444 2.88 -11.58 8.20
C ASP A 444 2.91 -12.44 6.93
N ILE A 445 2.69 -13.75 7.05
CA ILE A 445 2.69 -14.68 5.91
C ILE A 445 1.56 -14.34 4.91
N ALA A 446 0.36 -13.98 5.40
CA ALA A 446 -0.74 -13.58 4.53
C ALA A 446 -0.42 -12.31 3.73
N SER A 447 0.48 -11.46 4.25
CA SER A 447 0.88 -10.19 3.63
C SER A 447 2.04 -10.32 2.64
N VAL A 448 2.62 -11.52 2.49
CA VAL A 448 3.70 -11.77 1.51
C VAL A 448 3.15 -11.83 0.09
N GLY A 449 1.96 -12.41 -0.11
CA GLY A 449 1.32 -12.53 -1.42
C GLY A 449 0.10 -13.43 -1.43
N PRO A 450 -0.67 -13.43 -2.52
CA PRO A 450 -1.82 -14.30 -2.68
C PRO A 450 -1.44 -15.77 -2.51
N ASN A 451 -2.24 -16.54 -1.78
CA ASN A 451 -2.07 -17.98 -1.56
C ASN A 451 -0.77 -18.42 -0.85
N VAL A 452 0.04 -17.47 -0.34
CA VAL A 452 1.23 -17.83 0.44
C VAL A 452 0.84 -18.47 1.77
N LEU A 453 -0.16 -17.93 2.46
CA LEU A 453 -0.77 -18.56 3.63
C LEU A 453 -1.87 -19.54 3.19
N ASN A 454 -1.50 -20.79 2.96
CA ASN A 454 -2.40 -21.87 2.60
C ASN A 454 -2.82 -22.72 3.83
N GLU A 455 -3.82 -23.61 3.65
CA GLU A 455 -4.36 -24.45 4.72
C GLU A 455 -3.29 -25.36 5.37
N TRP A 456 -2.32 -25.84 4.59
CA TRP A 456 -1.23 -26.66 5.14
C TRP A 456 -0.35 -25.83 6.11
N ARG A 457 0.05 -24.63 5.74
CA ARG A 457 0.82 -23.74 6.64
C ARG A 457 0.02 -23.35 7.88
N ILE A 458 -1.28 -23.05 7.71
CA ILE A 458 -2.18 -22.77 8.83
C ILE A 458 -2.25 -23.97 9.79
N SER A 459 -2.32 -25.20 9.29
CA SER A 459 -2.40 -26.39 10.13
C SER A 459 -1.12 -26.60 10.95
N LEU A 460 0.06 -26.37 10.37
CA LEU A 460 1.33 -26.46 11.09
C LEU A 460 1.45 -25.40 12.19
N LEU A 461 1.09 -24.16 11.88
CA LEU A 461 1.09 -23.07 12.87
C LEU A 461 0.11 -23.34 14.01
N ARG A 462 -1.08 -23.88 13.73
CA ARG A 462 -2.06 -24.28 14.76
C ARG A 462 -1.54 -25.43 15.61
N SER A 463 -0.93 -26.44 15.00
CA SER A 463 -0.33 -27.55 15.72
C SER A 463 0.72 -27.08 16.73
N LEU A 464 1.67 -26.24 16.29
CA LEU A 464 2.68 -25.65 17.18
C LEU A 464 2.03 -24.79 18.28
N PHE A 465 1.04 -23.97 17.92
CA PHE A 465 0.32 -23.08 18.85
C PHE A 465 -0.34 -23.87 20.00
N TYR A 466 -1.09 -24.93 19.69
CA TYR A 466 -1.76 -25.74 20.71
C TYR A 466 -0.77 -26.52 21.57
N ASN A 467 0.24 -27.16 20.95
CA ASN A 467 1.24 -27.91 21.66
C ASN A 467 2.09 -27.04 22.59
N ALA A 468 2.44 -25.83 22.16
CA ALA A 468 3.19 -24.88 22.99
C ALA A 468 2.37 -24.39 24.19
N ARG A 469 1.08 -24.11 24.01
CA ARG A 469 0.18 -23.72 25.12
C ARG A 469 0.00 -24.85 26.12
N ASP A 470 -0.25 -26.08 25.64
CA ASP A 470 -0.37 -27.27 26.49
C ASP A 470 0.92 -27.52 27.29
N PHE A 471 2.08 -27.38 26.66
CA PHE A 471 3.37 -27.49 27.32
C PHE A 471 3.53 -26.48 28.47
N LEU A 472 3.21 -25.17 28.23
CA LEU A 472 3.28 -24.15 29.27
C LEU A 472 2.28 -24.42 30.43
N GLN A 473 1.03 -24.81 30.11
CA GLN A 473 0.00 -25.04 31.13
C GLN A 473 0.30 -26.21 32.04
N ARG A 474 0.94 -27.26 31.52
CA ARG A 474 1.31 -28.43 32.31
C ARG A 474 2.53 -28.23 33.18
N GLY A 475 3.32 -27.15 32.95
CA GLY A 475 4.56 -26.87 33.68
C GLY A 475 5.59 -28.01 33.57
N LEU A 476 5.57 -28.77 32.46
CA LEU A 476 6.34 -29.99 32.29
C LEU A 476 7.74 -29.73 31.81
N ASP A 477 8.71 -30.45 32.35
CA ASP A 477 10.00 -30.59 31.68
C ASP A 477 9.86 -31.46 30.40
N THR A 478 10.88 -31.44 29.53
CA THR A 478 10.85 -32.10 28.21
C THR A 478 10.60 -33.62 28.31
N LYS A 479 11.10 -34.27 29.38
CA LYS A 479 10.92 -35.72 29.59
C LYS A 479 9.51 -36.07 30.02
N THR A 480 8.94 -35.32 30.97
CA THR A 480 7.58 -35.49 31.45
C THR A 480 6.54 -35.21 30.39
N TYR A 481 6.76 -34.18 29.55
CA TYR A 481 5.89 -33.87 28.40
C TYR A 481 5.88 -34.99 27.37
N SER A 482 7.05 -35.48 26.95
CA SER A 482 7.21 -36.58 25.99
C SER A 482 6.48 -37.84 26.46
N THR A 483 6.59 -38.19 27.76
CA THR A 483 5.93 -39.35 28.36
C THR A 483 4.41 -39.15 28.38
N SER A 484 3.92 -37.95 28.64
CA SER A 484 2.48 -37.66 28.68
C SER A 484 1.84 -37.72 27.29
N VAL A 485 2.53 -37.23 26.25
CA VAL A 485 2.07 -37.30 24.85
C VAL A 485 2.02 -38.74 24.36
N GLN A 486 3.04 -39.57 24.68
CA GLN A 486 3.02 -41.00 24.36
C GLN A 486 1.90 -41.76 25.02
N LYS A 487 1.56 -41.43 26.27
CA LYS A 487 0.43 -42.04 26.98
C LYS A 487 -0.93 -41.65 26.38
N SER A 488 -1.09 -40.39 25.96
CA SER A 488 -2.33 -39.93 25.33
C SER A 488 -2.53 -40.53 23.94
N LEU A 489 -1.48 -40.65 23.14
CA LEU A 489 -1.50 -41.32 21.84
C LEU A 489 -1.84 -42.81 21.95
N LYS A 490 -1.24 -43.53 22.92
CA LYS A 490 -1.60 -44.95 23.20
C LYS A 490 -3.07 -45.09 23.59
N LYS A 491 -3.64 -44.13 24.31
CA LYS A 491 -5.04 -44.17 24.74
C LYS A 491 -6.01 -43.90 23.58
N SER A 492 -5.63 -43.01 22.60
CA SER A 492 -6.43 -42.72 21.41
C SER A 492 -6.37 -43.79 20.31
N VAL A 493 -5.34 -44.65 20.32
CA VAL A 493 -5.20 -45.80 19.40
C VAL A 493 -5.91 -47.04 19.91
N LEU A 494 -6.21 -47.09 21.22
CA LEU A 494 -6.90 -48.20 21.87
C LEU A 494 -8.42 -47.98 22.06
N GLN A 495 -8.94 -46.85 21.67
CA GLN A 495 -10.36 -46.54 21.48
C GLN A 495 -10.73 -46.55 19.99
#